data_abf86af38c36c8cca9b6ee8ed5c06f90
#
_entry.id   abf86af38c36c8cca9b6ee8ed5c06f90
#
_cell.length_a   1.000
_cell.length_b   1.000
_cell.length_c   1.000
_cell.angle_alpha   90.00
_cell.angle_beta   90.00
_cell.angle_gamma   90.00
#
_symmetry.space_group_name_H-M   'P 1'
#
loop_
_entity.id
_entity.type
_entity.pdbx_description
1 polymer ?
#
loop_
_entity_poly.entity_id
_entity_poly.type
_entity_poly.pdbx_seq_one_letter_code
_entity_poly.pdbx_strand_id
1 'polypeptide(L)'
;MLVGYMRVSTADERQSVDLQRDALVAAGVDERHLHQDRASGTKDDRPGLKACLADLRHGDILIVWKLDRLGRSLSHLLTIITDLKNRGVAFRSITEQMDTTTPHGEFLFNVFGSLAQFERALIRERVNAGLAAAKRRGRIGGRPRSLNEEQIEQIVAALDGGASKASVCRAFKVPRSTLLNNLDRIGWKGAGAGQGTAAVKPRTSVKQAKAKVG
;
A
#
# COMPACT_ATOMS: atom_id res chain seq x y z
N MET A 1 10.15 -31.32 4.22
CA MET A 1 8.80 -31.86 3.92
C MET A 1 8.25 -31.12 2.71
N LEU A 2 7.33 -31.76 1.92
CA LEU A 2 6.64 -31.08 0.81
C LEU A 2 5.23 -30.67 1.27
N VAL A 3 4.88 -29.40 1.13
CA VAL A 3 3.58 -28.84 1.51
C VAL A 3 2.94 -28.23 0.28
N GLY A 4 1.68 -28.57 0.01
CA GLY A 4 0.93 -28.11 -1.14
C GLY A 4 -0.11 -27.05 -0.79
N TYR A 5 -0.26 -26.04 -1.63
CA TYR A 5 -1.33 -25.06 -1.52
C TYR A 5 -2.14 -24.97 -2.80
N MET A 6 -3.47 -25.00 -2.65
CA MET A 6 -4.44 -24.90 -3.74
C MET A 6 -5.39 -23.74 -3.51
N ARG A 7 -5.79 -23.07 -4.59
CA ARG A 7 -6.83 -22.05 -4.56
C ARG A 7 -7.81 -22.24 -5.70
N VAL A 8 -9.10 -22.25 -5.36
CA VAL A 8 -10.19 -22.38 -6.31
C VAL A 8 -11.09 -21.16 -6.26
N SER A 9 -11.60 -20.75 -7.43
CA SER A 9 -12.67 -19.77 -7.52
C SER A 9 -14.01 -20.46 -7.43
N THR A 10 -15.03 -19.80 -6.88
CA THR A 10 -16.40 -20.33 -6.76
C THR A 10 -17.07 -20.69 -8.10
N ALA A 11 -16.52 -20.22 -9.22
CA ALA A 11 -17.06 -20.47 -10.56
C ALA A 11 -16.49 -21.72 -11.26
N ASP A 12 -15.31 -22.25 -10.84
CA ASP A 12 -14.59 -23.36 -11.51
C ASP A 12 -14.50 -24.63 -10.64
N GLU A 13 -15.60 -25.07 -10.05
CA GLU A 13 -15.60 -25.72 -8.73
C GLU A 13 -15.04 -27.13 -8.62
N ARG A 14 -15.10 -28.01 -9.58
CA ARG A 14 -14.68 -29.42 -9.33
C ARG A 14 -13.48 -29.84 -10.16
N GLN A 15 -13.53 -29.69 -11.45
CA GLN A 15 -12.43 -30.11 -12.32
C GLN A 15 -11.11 -29.40 -12.04
N SER A 16 -11.15 -28.12 -11.64
CA SER A 16 -9.95 -27.33 -11.34
C SER A 16 -9.31 -27.72 -9.99
N VAL A 17 -10.09 -28.20 -9.01
CA VAL A 17 -9.57 -28.69 -7.72
C VAL A 17 -8.84 -30.00 -7.90
N ASP A 18 -9.50 -30.96 -8.56
CA ASP A 18 -8.95 -32.29 -8.76
C ASP A 18 -7.65 -32.24 -9.57
N LEU A 19 -7.62 -31.43 -10.64
CA LEU A 19 -6.39 -31.21 -11.42
C LEU A 19 -5.24 -30.64 -10.59
N GLN A 20 -5.52 -29.66 -9.70
CA GLN A 20 -4.48 -29.10 -8.84
C GLN A 20 -4.00 -30.13 -7.81
N ARG A 21 -4.94 -30.87 -7.19
CA ARG A 21 -4.62 -31.92 -6.23
C ARG A 21 -3.77 -33.01 -6.86
N ASP A 22 -4.20 -33.57 -8.01
CA ASP A 22 -3.48 -34.62 -8.72
C ASP A 22 -2.09 -34.17 -9.11
N ALA A 23 -1.92 -32.94 -9.60
CA ALA A 23 -0.63 -32.39 -9.95
C ALA A 23 0.30 -32.23 -8.72
N LEU A 24 -0.23 -31.83 -7.57
CA LEU A 24 0.54 -31.69 -6.33
C LEU A 24 0.92 -33.05 -5.75
N VAL A 25 0.01 -34.03 -5.75
CA VAL A 25 0.28 -35.39 -5.32
C VAL A 25 1.31 -36.06 -6.25
N ALA A 26 1.18 -35.89 -7.57
CA ALA A 26 2.18 -36.37 -8.53
C ALA A 26 3.56 -35.72 -8.34
N ALA A 27 3.61 -34.48 -7.82
CA ALA A 27 4.85 -33.81 -7.45
C ALA A 27 5.43 -34.28 -6.09
N GLY A 28 4.76 -35.24 -5.42
CA GLY A 28 5.21 -35.87 -4.18
C GLY A 28 4.67 -35.25 -2.89
N VAL A 29 3.66 -34.36 -2.98
CA VAL A 29 3.01 -33.82 -1.78
C VAL A 29 2.07 -34.87 -1.17
N ASP A 30 2.22 -35.15 0.13
CA ASP A 30 1.28 -35.97 0.87
C ASP A 30 -0.04 -35.25 1.05
N GLU A 31 -1.17 -35.93 0.86
CA GLU A 31 -2.52 -35.34 0.97
C GLU A 31 -2.78 -34.68 2.33
N ARG A 32 -2.14 -35.16 3.39
CA ARG A 32 -2.22 -34.58 4.74
C ARG A 32 -1.60 -33.20 4.87
N HIS A 33 -0.75 -32.83 3.90
CA HIS A 33 -0.05 -31.55 3.84
C HIS A 33 -0.56 -30.67 2.70
N LEU A 34 -1.79 -30.94 2.22
CA LEU A 34 -2.49 -30.12 1.25
C LEU A 34 -3.40 -29.10 1.96
N HIS A 35 -3.12 -27.83 1.75
CA HIS A 35 -3.95 -26.73 2.21
C HIS A 35 -4.73 -26.14 1.04
N GLN A 36 -5.99 -25.74 1.29
CA GLN A 36 -6.81 -25.14 0.24
C GLN A 36 -7.59 -23.93 0.73
N ASP A 37 -7.83 -23.00 -0.18
CA ASP A 37 -8.78 -21.92 -0.01
C ASP A 37 -9.81 -21.91 -1.13
N ARG A 38 -11.07 -21.63 -0.75
CA ARG A 38 -12.14 -21.30 -1.70
C ARG A 38 -12.31 -19.79 -1.69
N ALA A 39 -11.85 -19.12 -2.76
CA ALA A 39 -11.91 -17.67 -2.87
C ALA A 39 -13.19 -17.26 -3.62
N SER A 40 -14.17 -16.72 -2.93
CA SER A 40 -15.17 -15.84 -3.56
C SER A 40 -14.50 -14.49 -3.85
N GLY A 41 -14.71 -13.90 -5.03
CA GLY A 41 -13.94 -12.79 -5.59
C GLY A 41 -13.83 -11.49 -4.78
N THR A 42 -14.49 -11.37 -3.63
CA THR A 42 -14.51 -10.16 -2.80
C THR A 42 -13.95 -10.34 -1.39
N LYS A 43 -13.85 -11.55 -0.85
CA LYS A 43 -13.31 -11.75 0.51
C LYS A 43 -11.82 -12.04 0.47
N ASP A 44 -11.08 -11.17 1.15
CA ASP A 44 -9.61 -11.18 1.21
C ASP A 44 -9.03 -12.21 2.20
N ASP A 45 -9.89 -12.98 2.86
CA ASP A 45 -9.47 -13.95 3.86
C ASP A 45 -9.08 -15.28 3.20
N ARG A 46 -7.83 -15.72 3.46
CA ARG A 46 -7.26 -16.99 3.01
C ARG A 46 -6.78 -17.79 4.21
N PRO A 47 -7.70 -18.38 4.98
CA PRO A 47 -7.32 -19.14 6.17
C PRO A 47 -6.43 -20.35 5.83
N GLY A 48 -6.67 -21.01 4.68
CA GLY A 48 -5.84 -22.12 4.22
C GLY A 48 -4.40 -21.70 3.90
N LEU A 49 -4.20 -20.55 3.24
CA LEU A 49 -2.87 -20.02 3.02
C LEU A 49 -2.17 -19.63 4.33
N LYS A 50 -2.88 -19.01 5.26
CA LYS A 50 -2.32 -18.67 6.58
C LYS A 50 -1.89 -19.92 7.34
N ALA A 51 -2.73 -20.97 7.36
CA ALA A 51 -2.40 -22.25 7.97
C ALA A 51 -1.20 -22.89 7.27
N CYS A 52 -1.21 -22.95 5.93
CA CYS A 52 -0.09 -23.46 5.13
C CYS A 52 1.23 -22.77 5.48
N LEU A 53 1.25 -21.43 5.51
CA LEU A 53 2.45 -20.66 5.83
C LEU A 53 2.89 -20.83 7.31
N ALA A 54 1.96 -21.11 8.22
CA ALA A 54 2.28 -21.36 9.63
C ALA A 54 2.89 -22.76 9.85
N ASP A 55 2.47 -23.74 9.08
CA ASP A 55 2.97 -25.14 9.20
C ASP A 55 4.38 -25.32 8.62
N LEU A 56 4.78 -24.46 7.68
CA LEU A 56 6.08 -24.53 7.02
C LEU A 56 7.25 -24.24 7.96
N ARG A 57 8.28 -25.08 7.92
CA ARG A 57 9.51 -24.99 8.71
C ARG A 57 10.73 -24.87 7.81
N HIS A 58 11.85 -24.48 8.40
CA HIS A 58 13.15 -24.46 7.70
C HIS A 58 13.45 -25.81 7.03
N GLY A 59 13.83 -25.80 5.77
CA GLY A 59 14.10 -26.98 4.94
C GLY A 59 12.87 -27.59 4.26
N ASP A 60 11.65 -27.05 4.51
CA ASP A 60 10.45 -27.47 3.77
C ASP A 60 10.36 -26.80 2.39
N ILE A 61 9.52 -27.36 1.52
CA ILE A 61 9.24 -26.84 0.19
C ILE A 61 7.73 -26.60 0.04
N LEU A 62 7.35 -25.35 -0.23
CA LEU A 62 5.98 -25.02 -0.63
C LEU A 62 5.81 -25.26 -2.13
N ILE A 63 4.83 -26.08 -2.50
CA ILE A 63 4.52 -26.40 -3.90
C ILE A 63 3.13 -25.87 -4.25
N VAL A 64 3.02 -25.20 -5.40
CA VAL A 64 1.77 -24.74 -5.99
C VAL A 64 1.67 -25.23 -7.43
N TRP A 65 0.44 -25.39 -7.92
CA TRP A 65 0.22 -25.76 -9.32
C TRP A 65 0.63 -24.62 -10.27
N LYS A 66 0.21 -23.37 -9.95
CA LYS A 66 0.52 -22.14 -10.71
C LYS A 66 0.77 -20.98 -9.76
N LEU A 67 1.59 -20.01 -10.20
CA LEU A 67 1.92 -18.79 -9.44
C LEU A 67 0.69 -17.96 -9.08
N ASP A 68 -0.33 -17.91 -9.97
CA ASP A 68 -1.57 -17.16 -9.75
C ASP A 68 -2.42 -17.75 -8.62
N ARG A 69 -2.20 -19.00 -8.23
CA ARG A 69 -2.87 -19.62 -7.08
C ARG A 69 -2.35 -19.08 -5.76
N LEU A 70 -1.07 -18.74 -5.68
CA LEU A 70 -0.43 -18.21 -4.47
C LEU A 70 -0.60 -16.69 -4.34
N GLY A 71 -0.17 -15.94 -5.35
CA GLY A 71 -0.19 -14.49 -5.38
C GLY A 71 -1.49 -13.91 -6.00
N ARG A 72 -1.92 -12.73 -5.56
CA ARG A 72 -2.98 -11.94 -6.21
C ARG A 72 -2.42 -10.91 -7.18
N SER A 73 -1.17 -10.57 -7.00
CA SER A 73 -0.36 -9.72 -7.85
C SER A 73 1.07 -10.22 -7.80
N LEU A 74 1.85 -9.85 -8.79
CA LEU A 74 3.27 -10.17 -8.82
C LEU A 74 3.99 -9.68 -7.55
N SER A 75 3.67 -8.47 -7.10
CA SER A 75 4.23 -7.90 -5.87
C SER A 75 3.89 -8.72 -4.62
N HIS A 76 2.65 -9.19 -4.48
CA HIS A 76 2.23 -10.02 -3.35
C HIS A 76 2.88 -11.40 -3.39
N LEU A 77 2.98 -12.02 -4.58
CA LEU A 77 3.68 -13.29 -4.79
C LEU A 77 5.14 -13.18 -4.33
N LEU A 78 5.85 -12.16 -4.78
CA LEU A 78 7.25 -11.93 -4.41
C LEU A 78 7.43 -11.71 -2.90
N THR A 79 6.48 -11.02 -2.26
CA THR A 79 6.52 -10.83 -0.80
C THR A 79 6.46 -12.18 -0.08
N ILE A 80 5.54 -13.08 -0.49
CA ILE A 80 5.41 -14.42 0.10
C ILE A 80 6.69 -15.22 -0.13
N ILE A 81 7.20 -15.28 -1.37
CA ILE A 81 8.39 -16.09 -1.69
C ILE A 81 9.64 -15.53 -0.97
N THR A 82 9.76 -14.21 -0.83
CA THR A 82 10.86 -13.60 -0.07
C THR A 82 10.77 -13.97 1.42
N ASP A 83 9.58 -13.96 2.01
CA ASP A 83 9.37 -14.40 3.40
C ASP A 83 9.74 -15.88 3.57
N LEU A 84 9.30 -16.75 2.67
CA LEU A 84 9.68 -18.16 2.67
C LEU A 84 11.20 -18.34 2.59
N LYS A 85 11.87 -17.64 1.69
CA LYS A 85 13.34 -17.66 1.54
C LYS A 85 14.04 -17.23 2.84
N ASN A 86 13.56 -16.16 3.48
CA ASN A 86 14.12 -15.68 4.75
C ASN A 86 13.94 -16.69 5.90
N ARG A 87 12.90 -17.53 5.83
CA ARG A 87 12.63 -18.62 6.78
C ARG A 87 13.34 -19.93 6.41
N GLY A 88 14.11 -19.95 5.31
CA GLY A 88 14.79 -21.15 4.80
C GLY A 88 13.83 -22.19 4.21
N VAL A 89 12.67 -21.74 3.71
CA VAL A 89 11.66 -22.56 3.03
C VAL A 89 11.80 -22.34 1.52
N ALA A 90 11.89 -23.42 0.76
CA ALA A 90 11.93 -23.36 -0.70
C ALA A 90 10.53 -23.25 -1.30
N PHE A 91 10.47 -22.78 -2.53
CA PHE A 91 9.22 -22.60 -3.28
C PHE A 91 9.32 -23.27 -4.66
N ARG A 92 8.24 -23.98 -5.06
CA ARG A 92 8.13 -24.59 -6.39
C ARG A 92 6.77 -24.32 -7.01
N SER A 93 6.75 -23.88 -8.28
CA SER A 93 5.57 -23.84 -9.14
C SER A 93 5.68 -24.87 -10.25
N ILE A 94 4.64 -25.72 -10.38
CA ILE A 94 4.70 -26.86 -11.31
C ILE A 94 4.60 -26.36 -12.76
N THR A 95 3.60 -25.54 -13.07
CA THR A 95 3.32 -25.10 -14.44
C THR A 95 4.41 -24.19 -15.00
N GLU A 96 4.91 -23.25 -14.22
CA GLU A 96 5.96 -22.31 -14.64
C GLU A 96 7.37 -22.92 -14.48
N GLN A 97 7.47 -24.17 -13.99
CA GLN A 97 8.74 -24.86 -13.73
C GLN A 97 9.73 -24.03 -12.91
N MET A 98 9.19 -23.21 -12.03
CA MET A 98 9.97 -22.37 -11.13
C MET A 98 10.28 -23.15 -9.85
N ASP A 99 11.57 -23.33 -9.53
CA ASP A 99 12.03 -24.02 -8.32
C ASP A 99 13.19 -23.24 -7.70
N THR A 100 12.92 -22.58 -6.57
CA THR A 100 13.92 -21.75 -5.90
C THR A 100 15.09 -22.52 -5.28
N THR A 101 15.08 -23.86 -5.33
CA THR A 101 16.24 -24.69 -4.96
C THR A 101 17.26 -24.78 -6.08
N THR A 102 16.89 -24.38 -7.29
CA THR A 102 17.77 -24.43 -8.48
C THR A 102 18.29 -23.03 -8.85
N PRO A 103 19.49 -22.92 -9.43
CA PRO A 103 20.01 -21.65 -9.93
C PRO A 103 19.08 -21.00 -10.98
N HIS A 104 18.44 -21.81 -11.83
CA HIS A 104 17.49 -21.34 -12.83
C HIS A 104 16.25 -20.71 -12.18
N GLY A 105 15.65 -21.37 -11.19
CA GLY A 105 14.48 -20.84 -10.48
C GLY A 105 14.81 -19.59 -9.67
N GLU A 106 16.01 -19.53 -9.08
CA GLU A 106 16.47 -18.31 -8.40
C GLU A 106 16.65 -17.13 -9.40
N PHE A 107 17.22 -17.42 -10.56
CA PHE A 107 17.31 -16.42 -11.64
C PHE A 107 15.92 -15.90 -12.05
N LEU A 108 14.96 -16.79 -12.31
CA LEU A 108 13.58 -16.41 -12.66
C LEU A 108 12.94 -15.57 -11.56
N PHE A 109 13.12 -15.94 -10.29
CA PHE A 109 12.63 -15.16 -9.15
C PHE A 109 13.19 -13.73 -9.16
N ASN A 110 14.48 -13.57 -9.39
CA ASN A 110 15.11 -12.25 -9.47
C ASN A 110 14.62 -11.42 -10.66
N VAL A 111 14.36 -12.04 -11.81
CA VAL A 111 13.75 -11.38 -12.98
C VAL A 111 12.35 -10.88 -12.64
N PHE A 112 11.48 -11.70 -12.03
CA PHE A 112 10.17 -11.27 -11.59
C PHE A 112 10.24 -10.17 -10.54
N GLY A 113 11.22 -10.21 -9.63
CA GLY A 113 11.49 -9.16 -8.65
C GLY A 113 11.79 -7.81 -9.32
N SER A 114 12.66 -7.82 -10.31
CA SER A 114 13.02 -6.64 -11.09
C SER A 114 11.81 -6.09 -11.88
N LEU A 115 11.01 -6.97 -12.48
CA LEU A 115 9.81 -6.58 -13.22
C LEU A 115 8.78 -5.91 -12.30
N ALA A 116 8.54 -6.45 -11.10
CA ALA A 116 7.63 -5.86 -10.13
C ALA A 116 8.10 -4.49 -9.62
N GLN A 117 9.41 -4.30 -9.45
CA GLN A 117 9.99 -3.00 -9.10
C GLN A 117 9.78 -1.98 -10.23
N PHE A 118 9.99 -2.40 -11.47
CA PHE A 118 9.77 -1.58 -12.64
C PHE A 118 8.29 -1.17 -12.78
N GLU A 119 7.34 -2.09 -12.65
CA GLU A 119 5.91 -1.78 -12.65
C GLU A 119 5.53 -0.76 -11.56
N ARG A 120 6.06 -0.92 -10.35
CA ARG A 120 5.84 0.05 -9.26
C ARG A 120 6.41 1.44 -9.58
N ALA A 121 7.57 1.48 -10.22
CA ALA A 121 8.20 2.74 -10.63
C ALA A 121 7.33 3.46 -11.67
N LEU A 122 6.83 2.75 -12.69
CA LEU A 122 5.93 3.29 -13.71
C LEU A 122 4.60 3.80 -13.12
N ILE A 123 4.00 3.05 -12.19
CA ILE A 123 2.76 3.49 -11.51
C ILE A 123 3.04 4.77 -10.73
N ARG A 124 4.14 4.83 -9.99
CA ARG A 124 4.52 6.02 -9.20
C ARG A 124 4.76 7.23 -10.09
N GLU A 125 5.42 7.05 -11.22
CA GLU A 125 5.65 8.10 -12.21
C GLU A 125 4.32 8.65 -12.76
N ARG A 126 3.40 7.78 -13.18
CA ARG A 126 2.06 8.17 -13.66
C ARG A 126 1.26 8.92 -12.61
N VAL A 127 1.27 8.44 -11.36
CA VAL A 127 0.60 9.11 -10.23
C VAL A 127 1.19 10.51 -10.00
N ASN A 128 2.51 10.63 -9.97
CA ASN A 128 3.18 11.91 -9.77
C ASN A 128 2.89 12.89 -10.91
N ALA A 129 2.91 12.43 -12.16
CA ALA A 129 2.53 13.23 -13.32
C ALA A 129 1.06 13.70 -13.24
N GLY A 130 0.16 12.78 -12.85
CA GLY A 130 -1.27 13.10 -12.63
C GLY A 130 -1.48 14.14 -11.53
N LEU A 131 -0.79 13.99 -10.38
CA LEU A 131 -0.84 14.96 -9.28
C LEU A 131 -0.29 16.33 -9.69
N ALA A 132 0.81 16.35 -10.44
CA ALA A 132 1.38 17.60 -10.96
C ALA A 132 0.42 18.29 -11.93
N ALA A 133 -0.26 17.54 -12.81
CA ALA A 133 -1.27 18.07 -13.72
C ALA A 133 -2.52 18.58 -12.96
N ALA A 134 -2.98 17.86 -11.94
CA ALA A 134 -4.09 18.28 -11.07
C ALA A 134 -3.74 19.59 -10.35
N LYS A 135 -2.54 19.68 -9.78
CA LYS A 135 -2.05 20.90 -9.10
C LYS A 135 -1.99 22.10 -10.03
N ARG A 136 -1.54 21.92 -11.28
CA ARG A 136 -1.54 23.02 -12.29
C ARG A 136 -2.95 23.51 -12.62
N ARG A 137 -3.97 22.66 -12.50
CA ARG A 137 -5.40 23.00 -12.69
C ARG A 137 -6.05 23.52 -11.41
N GLY A 138 -5.28 23.85 -10.35
CA GLY A 138 -5.81 24.33 -9.07
C GLY A 138 -6.45 23.25 -8.18
N ARG A 139 -6.41 21.98 -8.59
CA ARG A 139 -6.94 20.87 -7.79
C ARG A 139 -5.89 20.41 -6.80
N ILE A 140 -6.07 20.77 -5.53
CA ILE A 140 -5.18 20.37 -4.44
C ILE A 140 -5.80 19.14 -3.77
N GLY A 141 -5.05 18.03 -3.75
CA GLY A 141 -5.47 16.82 -3.03
C GLY A 141 -5.36 17.00 -1.52
N GLY A 142 -5.99 16.11 -0.79
CA GLY A 142 -6.00 16.07 0.66
C GLY A 142 -7.39 16.26 1.25
N ARG A 143 -7.49 16.26 2.59
CA ARG A 143 -8.76 16.51 3.28
C ARG A 143 -9.21 17.95 3.01
N PRO A 144 -10.48 18.18 2.63
CA PRO A 144 -11.03 19.53 2.51
C PRO A 144 -10.80 20.35 3.77
N ARG A 145 -10.53 21.64 3.59
CA ARG A 145 -10.36 22.54 4.72
C ARG A 145 -11.68 22.65 5.47
N SER A 146 -11.61 22.60 6.80
CA SER A 146 -12.78 22.76 7.67
C SER A 146 -13.29 24.20 7.77
N LEU A 147 -12.49 25.17 7.34
CA LEU A 147 -12.85 26.58 7.24
C LEU A 147 -12.53 27.07 5.82
N ASN A 148 -13.48 27.74 5.19
CA ASN A 148 -13.26 28.43 3.93
C ASN A 148 -12.64 29.83 4.17
N GLU A 149 -12.26 30.53 3.11
CA GLU A 149 -11.57 31.82 3.22
C GLU A 149 -12.50 32.89 3.83
N GLU A 150 -13.77 32.92 3.45
CA GLU A 150 -14.79 33.82 3.99
C GLU A 150 -14.98 33.61 5.50
N GLN A 151 -15.07 32.37 5.95
CA GLN A 151 -15.17 32.07 7.39
C GLN A 151 -13.92 32.50 8.15
N ILE A 152 -12.73 32.40 7.54
CA ILE A 152 -11.50 32.83 8.17
C ILE A 152 -11.47 34.36 8.31
N GLU A 153 -11.92 35.11 7.30
CA GLU A 153 -12.08 36.58 7.37
C GLU A 153 -13.03 36.99 8.47
N GLN A 154 -14.22 36.35 8.57
CA GLN A 154 -15.17 36.60 9.64
C GLN A 154 -14.60 36.28 11.03
N ILE A 155 -13.83 35.21 11.16
CA ILE A 155 -13.11 34.83 12.39
C ILE A 155 -12.14 35.92 12.79
N VAL A 156 -11.32 36.38 11.85
CA VAL A 156 -10.32 37.45 12.10
C VAL A 156 -11.03 38.73 12.53
N ALA A 157 -12.04 39.16 11.80
CA ALA A 157 -12.84 40.37 12.16
C ALA A 157 -13.45 40.27 13.56
N ALA A 158 -13.98 39.10 13.94
CA ALA A 158 -14.53 38.89 15.28
C ALA A 158 -13.43 38.96 16.37
N LEU A 159 -12.27 38.38 16.12
CA LEU A 159 -11.12 38.38 17.05
C LEU A 159 -10.55 39.80 17.20
N ASP A 160 -10.45 40.57 16.12
CA ASP A 160 -10.00 41.96 16.12
C ASP A 160 -11.01 42.88 16.81
N GLY A 161 -12.30 42.53 16.74
CA GLY A 161 -13.39 43.17 17.50
C GLY A 161 -13.46 42.78 18.98
N GLY A 162 -12.48 42.02 19.50
CA GLY A 162 -12.36 41.65 20.92
C GLY A 162 -13.05 40.35 21.33
N ALA A 163 -13.56 39.57 20.38
CA ALA A 163 -14.16 38.28 20.69
C ALA A 163 -13.07 37.30 21.19
N SER A 164 -13.42 36.45 22.17
CA SER A 164 -12.48 35.42 22.65
C SER A 164 -12.35 34.26 21.66
N LYS A 165 -11.17 33.67 21.60
CA LYS A 165 -10.93 32.43 20.79
C LYS A 165 -11.92 31.33 21.15
N ALA A 166 -12.36 31.25 22.41
CA ALA A 166 -13.34 30.27 22.86
C ALA A 166 -14.73 30.53 22.30
N SER A 167 -15.19 31.82 22.24
CA SER A 167 -16.48 32.18 21.65
C SER A 167 -16.47 31.90 20.15
N VAL A 168 -15.42 32.23 19.44
CA VAL A 168 -15.24 31.97 18.01
C VAL A 168 -15.30 30.47 17.70
N CYS A 169 -14.57 29.65 18.49
CA CYS A 169 -14.61 28.19 18.34
C CYS A 169 -16.05 27.63 18.46
N ARG A 170 -16.84 28.17 19.38
CA ARG A 170 -18.25 27.76 19.56
C ARG A 170 -19.13 28.22 18.39
N ALA A 171 -19.00 29.48 17.97
CA ALA A 171 -19.78 30.06 16.89
C ALA A 171 -19.58 29.34 15.56
N PHE A 172 -18.33 29.04 15.22
CA PHE A 172 -17.98 28.35 13.96
C PHE A 172 -17.90 26.81 14.08
N LYS A 173 -18.20 26.25 15.27
CA LYS A 173 -18.20 24.81 15.56
C LYS A 173 -16.88 24.12 15.18
N VAL A 174 -15.76 24.78 15.45
CA VAL A 174 -14.42 24.24 15.12
C VAL A 174 -13.60 24.00 16.38
N PRO A 175 -12.79 22.93 16.40
CA PRO A 175 -11.82 22.70 17.49
C PRO A 175 -10.83 23.85 17.61
N ARG A 176 -10.38 24.11 18.83
CA ARG A 176 -9.37 25.16 19.11
C ARG A 176 -8.07 24.96 18.31
N SER A 177 -7.64 23.73 18.13
CA SER A 177 -6.47 23.40 17.31
C SER A 177 -6.66 23.80 15.85
N THR A 178 -7.84 23.56 15.27
CA THR A 178 -8.18 23.98 13.91
C THR A 178 -8.15 25.51 13.77
N LEU A 179 -8.72 26.23 14.72
CA LEU A 179 -8.68 27.69 14.74
C LEU A 179 -7.21 28.18 14.77
N LEU A 180 -6.42 27.71 15.73
CA LEU A 180 -5.02 28.15 15.88
C LEU A 180 -4.18 27.86 14.63
N ASN A 181 -4.30 26.66 14.05
CA ASN A 181 -3.58 26.30 12.83
C ASN A 181 -3.97 27.18 11.63
N ASN A 182 -5.24 27.62 11.53
CA ASN A 182 -5.64 28.53 10.47
C ASN A 182 -5.17 29.95 10.71
N LEU A 183 -5.20 30.44 11.94
CA LEU A 183 -4.66 31.76 12.30
C LEU A 183 -3.16 31.85 12.08
N ASP A 184 -2.40 30.80 12.46
CA ASP A 184 -0.96 30.71 12.19
C ASP A 184 -0.65 30.69 10.69
N ARG A 185 -1.45 29.95 9.92
CA ARG A 185 -1.30 29.87 8.46
C ARG A 185 -1.44 31.21 7.76
N ILE A 186 -2.36 32.08 8.22
CA ILE A 186 -2.57 33.42 7.66
C ILE A 186 -1.65 34.48 8.30
N GLY A 187 -0.85 34.10 9.32
CA GLY A 187 0.06 35.01 10.01
C GLY A 187 -0.62 35.99 10.97
N TRP A 188 -1.85 35.66 11.47
CA TRP A 188 -2.55 36.52 12.41
C TRP A 188 -1.84 36.54 13.78
N LYS A 189 -1.41 37.73 14.23
CA LYS A 189 -0.59 37.92 15.45
C LYS A 189 -1.39 38.45 16.66
N GLY A 190 -2.71 38.57 16.55
CA GLY A 190 -3.56 39.10 17.63
C GLY A 190 -4.00 40.56 17.41
N ALA A 191 -5.13 40.93 18.02
CA ALA A 191 -5.66 42.30 18.01
C ALA A 191 -4.63 43.19 18.76
N GLY A 192 -3.82 43.97 18.04
CA GLY A 192 -2.83 44.89 18.64
C GLY A 192 -1.46 44.92 17.96
N ALA A 193 -1.18 43.99 17.03
CA ALA A 193 0.05 44.07 16.22
C ALA A 193 -0.25 44.76 14.89
N GLY A 194 0.16 46.01 14.80
CA GLY A 194 -0.08 47.01 13.76
C GLY A 194 -0.21 46.49 12.30
N GLN A 195 -1.03 47.20 11.55
CA GLN A 195 -1.24 47.07 10.11
C GLN A 195 0.08 46.98 9.36
N GLY A 196 0.46 45.79 8.95
CA GLY A 196 1.51 45.50 8.00
C GLY A 196 0.98 44.52 6.99
N THR A 197 0.63 45.02 5.81
CA THR A 197 0.30 44.21 4.64
C THR A 197 1.47 43.29 4.29
N ALA A 198 1.47 42.07 4.79
CA ALA A 198 2.47 41.07 4.43
C ALA A 198 1.89 40.17 3.34
N ALA A 199 2.42 40.38 2.13
CA ALA A 199 2.21 39.49 0.99
C ALA A 199 2.55 38.04 1.37
N VAL A 200 1.60 37.13 1.13
CA VAL A 200 1.73 35.69 1.32
C VAL A 200 2.85 35.16 0.42
N LYS A 201 4.03 34.87 0.98
CA LYS A 201 5.08 34.15 0.26
C LYS A 201 4.72 32.67 0.14
N PRO A 202 4.74 32.08 -1.04
CA PRO A 202 4.55 30.63 -1.20
C PRO A 202 5.75 29.89 -0.57
N ARG A 203 5.48 28.94 0.32
CA ARG A 203 6.50 28.02 0.87
C ARG A 203 7.00 27.09 -0.24
N THR A 204 8.11 27.45 -0.87
CA THR A 204 8.94 26.52 -1.64
C THR A 204 9.80 25.73 -0.66
N SER A 205 9.41 24.48 -0.38
CA SER A 205 10.30 23.52 0.27
C SER A 205 10.69 22.44 -0.75
N VAL A 206 11.73 22.73 -1.50
CA VAL A 206 12.50 21.68 -2.19
C VAL A 206 13.88 21.68 -1.55
N LYS A 207 14.14 20.72 -0.66
CA LYS A 207 15.50 20.35 -0.28
C LYS A 207 16.15 19.67 -1.47
N GLN A 208 17.01 20.40 -2.17
CA GLN A 208 17.98 19.82 -3.08
C GLN A 208 19.02 19.06 -2.25
N ALA A 209 19.03 17.74 -2.35
CA ALA A 209 20.16 16.93 -1.92
C ALA A 209 21.28 17.11 -2.94
N LYS A 210 22.35 17.77 -2.53
CA LYS A 210 23.61 17.85 -3.29
C LYS A 210 24.22 16.46 -3.38
N ALA A 211 24.30 15.92 -4.59
CA ALA A 211 25.19 14.83 -4.94
C ALA A 211 26.63 15.37 -4.82
N LYS A 212 27.45 14.80 -3.96
CA LYS A 212 28.91 14.87 -4.04
C LYS A 212 29.38 13.61 -4.74
N VAL A 213 29.84 13.81 -5.96
CA VAL A 213 30.74 12.88 -6.65
C VAL A 213 32.14 13.19 -6.16
N GLY A 214 32.83 12.19 -5.71
CA GLY A 214 34.23 12.11 -5.40
C GLY A 214 34.65 10.65 -5.38
#